data_803aad15754623982fcb6514e08b6ddf
#
_entry.id   803aad15754623982fcb6514e08b6ddf
#
_cell.length_a   1.000
_cell.length_b   1.000
_cell.length_c   1.000
_cell.angle_alpha   90.00
_cell.angle_beta   90.00
_cell.angle_gamma   90.00
#
_symmetry.space_group_name_H-M   'P 1'
#
loop_
_entity.id
_entity.type
_entity.pdbx_description
1 polymer ?
#
loop_
_entity_poly.entity_id
_entity_poly.type
_entity_poly.pdbx_seq_one_letter_code
_entity_poly.pdbx_strand_id
1 'polypeptide(L)'
;RYNRNRLLKPIWFSVLGLQEGNYLLFTLNRRVLLGNKENLRQLMKTIIDKSAGMPIVAPLHTYVRNAIKELDIEAPNLHIMPPQNYLFFGYLINKAKGIITDSGNVAEEATFLGIPCITLNTYAEHPETWRMGTNELVGEDPALLAKTMDTLMHGEWKRGELPERWDCLLYTSD
;
A
#
# COMPACT_ATOMS: atom_id res chain seq x y z
N ARG A 1 -14.60 1.25 -9.96
CA ARG A 1 -15.90 1.10 -9.36
C ARG A 1 -15.87 0.07 -8.26
N TYR A 2 -16.23 0.47 -7.09
CA TYR A 2 -15.98 -0.31 -5.91
C TYR A 2 -17.28 -0.70 -5.23
N ASN A 3 -17.56 -2.00 -5.15
CA ASN A 3 -18.75 -2.50 -4.45
C ASN A 3 -18.31 -3.16 -3.15
N ARG A 4 -18.43 -2.41 -2.05
CA ARG A 4 -18.01 -2.87 -0.72
C ARG A 4 -18.72 -4.14 -0.27
N ASN A 5 -19.94 -4.36 -0.71
CA ASN A 5 -20.73 -5.52 -0.32
C ASN A 5 -20.26 -6.82 -0.97
N ARG A 6 -19.38 -6.73 -1.96
CA ARG A 6 -18.84 -7.90 -2.66
C ARG A 6 -17.38 -8.20 -2.31
N LEU A 7 -16.79 -7.45 -1.38
CA LEU A 7 -15.44 -7.74 -0.95
C LEU A 7 -15.41 -9.05 -0.18
N LEU A 8 -14.40 -9.85 -0.45
CA LEU A 8 -14.22 -11.15 0.18
C LEU A 8 -13.00 -11.13 1.09
N LYS A 9 -13.20 -11.53 2.32
CA LYS A 9 -12.12 -11.73 3.27
C LYS A 9 -11.37 -13.01 2.89
N PRO A 10 -10.05 -12.95 2.62
CA PRO A 10 -9.28 -14.15 2.32
C PRO A 10 -9.26 -15.10 3.52
N ILE A 11 -9.35 -16.40 3.26
CA ILE A 11 -9.30 -17.42 4.32
C ILE A 11 -8.01 -17.32 5.11
N TRP A 12 -6.87 -17.10 4.42
CA TRP A 12 -5.56 -17.00 5.07
C TRP A 12 -5.44 -15.80 5.99
N PHE A 13 -6.31 -14.80 5.86
CA PHE A 13 -6.30 -13.60 6.72
C PHE A 13 -6.43 -13.98 8.20
N SER A 14 -7.40 -14.82 8.50
CA SER A 14 -7.60 -15.31 9.88
C SER A 14 -6.52 -16.31 10.31
N VAL A 15 -6.04 -17.13 9.36
CA VAL A 15 -4.98 -18.12 9.64
C VAL A 15 -3.68 -17.42 10.07
N LEU A 16 -3.36 -16.28 9.46
CA LEU A 16 -2.18 -15.48 9.83
C LEU A 16 -2.40 -14.63 11.09
N GLY A 17 -3.59 -14.66 11.68
CA GLY A 17 -3.89 -13.87 12.86
C GLY A 17 -4.01 -12.38 12.59
N LEU A 18 -4.31 -11.99 11.36
CA LEU A 18 -4.44 -10.59 10.98
C LEU A 18 -5.75 -10.00 11.50
N GLN A 19 -5.72 -8.71 11.80
CA GLN A 19 -6.89 -7.97 12.24
C GLN A 19 -7.11 -6.75 11.36
N GLU A 20 -8.37 -6.42 11.11
CA GLU A 20 -8.75 -5.23 10.35
C GLU A 20 -8.20 -3.97 11.02
N GLY A 21 -7.61 -3.08 10.21
CA GLY A 21 -7.02 -1.84 10.70
C GLY A 21 -5.68 -2.02 11.44
N ASN A 22 -5.13 -3.22 11.46
CA ASN A 22 -3.90 -3.53 12.19
C ASN A 22 -2.88 -4.27 11.32
N TYR A 23 -2.77 -3.87 10.07
CA TYR A 23 -1.74 -4.35 9.16
C TYR A 23 -1.45 -3.28 8.10
N LEU A 24 -0.27 -3.37 7.51
CA LEU A 24 0.13 -2.55 6.37
C LEU A 24 0.02 -3.39 5.10
N LEU A 25 -0.47 -2.80 4.02
CA LEU A 25 -0.50 -3.44 2.71
C LEU A 25 0.65 -2.88 1.87
N PHE A 26 1.47 -3.76 1.33
CA PHE A 26 2.60 -3.37 0.49
C PHE A 26 2.47 -4.00 -0.89
N THR A 27 2.54 -3.19 -1.94
CA THR A 27 2.59 -3.65 -3.33
C THR A 27 3.70 -2.94 -4.09
N LEU A 28 4.34 -3.66 -5.00
CA LEU A 28 5.44 -3.13 -5.80
C LEU A 28 5.39 -3.80 -7.18
N ASN A 29 5.30 -3.00 -8.24
CA ASN A 29 5.15 -3.52 -9.60
C ASN A 29 6.20 -2.98 -10.57
N ARG A 30 6.81 -1.83 -10.29
CA ARG A 30 7.70 -1.16 -11.23
C ARG A 30 9.08 -1.80 -11.26
N ARG A 31 9.50 -2.22 -12.43
CA ARG A 31 10.81 -2.84 -12.64
C ARG A 31 11.98 -1.89 -12.39
N VAL A 32 11.75 -0.59 -12.57
CA VAL A 32 12.79 0.42 -12.30
C VAL A 32 13.27 0.36 -10.85
N LEU A 33 12.35 0.23 -9.90
CA LEU A 33 12.70 0.08 -8.48
C LEU A 33 13.50 -1.20 -8.22
N LEU A 34 13.20 -2.26 -8.97
CA LEU A 34 13.89 -3.54 -8.82
C LEU A 34 15.32 -3.52 -9.40
N GLY A 35 15.60 -2.58 -10.30
CA GLY A 35 16.92 -2.44 -10.92
C GLY A 35 17.99 -1.87 -9.99
N ASN A 36 17.60 -1.16 -8.95
CA ASN A 36 18.52 -0.64 -7.95
C ASN A 36 18.41 -1.45 -6.65
N LYS A 37 19.16 -2.54 -6.58
CA LYS A 37 19.08 -3.49 -5.48
C LYS A 37 19.40 -2.88 -4.12
N GLU A 38 20.40 -2.02 -4.05
CA GLU A 38 20.78 -1.39 -2.77
C GLU A 38 19.69 -0.46 -2.26
N ASN A 39 19.10 0.34 -3.14
CA ASN A 39 18.02 1.22 -2.74
C ASN A 39 16.76 0.42 -2.37
N LEU A 40 16.45 -0.63 -3.10
CA LEU A 40 15.35 -1.52 -2.75
C LEU A 40 15.56 -2.15 -1.38
N ARG A 41 16.79 -2.56 -1.07
CA ARG A 41 17.14 -3.08 0.25
C ARG A 41 16.87 -2.03 1.35
N GLN A 42 17.28 -0.80 1.13
CA GLN A 42 17.07 0.30 2.10
C GLN A 42 15.59 0.59 2.29
N LEU A 43 14.82 0.62 1.21
CA LEU A 43 13.36 0.81 1.29
C LEU A 43 12.69 -0.31 2.07
N MET A 44 13.03 -1.57 1.79
CA MET A 44 12.45 -2.73 2.48
C MET A 44 12.81 -2.73 3.96
N LYS A 45 14.07 -2.46 4.31
CA LYS A 45 14.49 -2.36 5.71
C LYS A 45 13.74 -1.27 6.45
N THR A 46 13.55 -0.12 5.81
CA THR A 46 12.82 1.00 6.38
C THR A 46 11.37 0.61 6.67
N ILE A 47 10.71 -0.04 5.72
CA ILE A 47 9.32 -0.49 5.90
C ILE A 47 9.22 -1.45 7.09
N ILE A 48 10.11 -2.42 7.17
CA ILE A 48 10.10 -3.41 8.25
C ILE A 48 10.38 -2.75 9.60
N ASP A 49 11.40 -1.92 9.69
CA ASP A 49 11.79 -1.26 10.94
C ASP A 49 10.67 -0.34 11.45
N LYS A 50 10.11 0.47 10.56
CA LYS A 50 9.08 1.44 10.94
C LYS A 50 7.71 0.82 11.18
N SER A 51 7.48 -0.41 10.74
CA SER A 51 6.24 -1.13 11.03
C SER A 51 6.11 -1.50 12.52
N ALA A 52 7.21 -1.48 13.25
CA ALA A 52 7.25 -1.79 14.68
C ALA A 52 6.58 -3.14 15.02
N GLY A 53 6.80 -4.13 14.19
CA GLY A 53 6.23 -5.48 14.36
C GLY A 53 4.81 -5.65 13.84
N MET A 54 4.18 -4.59 13.34
CA MET A 54 2.85 -4.70 12.73
C MET A 54 2.94 -5.57 11.47
N PRO A 55 1.97 -6.48 11.23
CA PRO A 55 1.99 -7.30 10.03
C PRO A 55 2.03 -6.48 8.75
N ILE A 56 2.87 -6.89 7.81
CA ILE A 56 2.97 -6.33 6.47
C ILE A 56 2.49 -7.41 5.51
N VAL A 57 1.38 -7.15 4.82
CA VAL A 57 0.81 -8.07 3.83
C VAL A 57 1.29 -7.62 2.46
N ALA A 58 2.01 -8.48 1.77
CA ALA A 58 2.68 -8.14 0.52
C ALA A 58 2.30 -9.11 -0.61
N PRO A 59 1.15 -8.89 -1.28
CA PRO A 59 0.79 -9.66 -2.47
C PRO A 59 1.60 -9.14 -3.66
N LEU A 60 2.58 -9.94 -4.11
CA LEU A 60 3.57 -9.52 -5.09
C LEU A 60 3.67 -10.53 -6.24
N HIS A 61 3.89 -10.03 -7.45
CA HIS A 61 4.19 -10.87 -8.60
C HIS A 61 5.51 -11.64 -8.43
N THR A 62 5.66 -12.72 -9.16
CA THR A 62 6.82 -13.59 -9.05
C THR A 62 8.15 -12.84 -9.21
N TYR A 63 8.23 -11.92 -10.17
CA TYR A 63 9.48 -11.20 -10.43
C TYR A 63 9.86 -10.29 -9.24
N VAL A 64 8.87 -9.72 -8.55
CA VAL A 64 9.12 -8.90 -7.37
C VAL A 64 9.54 -9.77 -6.19
N ARG A 65 8.84 -10.89 -5.98
CA ARG A 65 9.18 -11.82 -4.90
C ARG A 65 10.61 -12.36 -5.07
N ASN A 66 11.01 -12.66 -6.29
CA ASN A 66 12.36 -13.12 -6.57
C ASN A 66 13.40 -12.04 -6.28
N ALA A 67 13.11 -10.78 -6.65
CA ALA A 67 14.01 -9.66 -6.38
C ALA A 67 14.23 -9.46 -4.87
N ILE A 68 13.16 -9.51 -4.08
CA ILE A 68 13.24 -9.38 -2.63
C ILE A 68 13.97 -10.57 -2.01
N LYS A 69 13.74 -11.77 -2.51
CA LYS A 69 14.43 -12.97 -2.04
C LYS A 69 15.94 -12.90 -2.28
N GLU A 70 16.36 -12.34 -3.42
CA GLU A 70 17.78 -12.14 -3.72
C GLU A 70 18.45 -11.18 -2.74
N LEU A 71 17.69 -10.27 -2.13
CA LEU A 71 18.19 -9.32 -1.13
C LEU A 71 18.36 -9.96 0.24
N ASP A 72 17.91 -11.20 0.42
CA ASP A 72 17.97 -11.93 1.67
C ASP A 72 17.30 -11.20 2.83
N ILE A 73 16.15 -10.56 2.55
CA ILE A 73 15.39 -9.79 3.53
C ILE A 73 14.26 -10.68 4.05
N GLU A 74 14.26 -10.92 5.35
CA GLU A 74 13.22 -11.66 6.04
C GLU A 74 12.87 -10.95 7.34
N ALA A 75 11.58 -11.03 7.70
CA ALA A 75 11.10 -10.52 8.99
C ALA A 75 9.87 -11.33 9.40
N PRO A 76 9.69 -11.59 10.72
CA PRO A 76 8.54 -12.37 11.18
C PRO A 76 7.19 -11.77 10.83
N ASN A 77 7.12 -10.44 10.70
CA ASN A 77 5.89 -9.73 10.37
C ASN A 77 5.71 -9.44 8.88
N LEU A 78 6.63 -9.86 8.03
CA LEU A 78 6.54 -9.68 6.58
C LEU A 78 5.92 -10.93 5.94
N HIS A 79 4.71 -10.79 5.43
CA HIS A 79 3.95 -11.86 4.80
C HIS A 79 3.90 -11.66 3.29
N ILE A 80 4.87 -12.23 2.58
CA ILE A 80 4.94 -12.17 1.13
C ILE A 80 4.09 -13.30 0.54
N MET A 81 3.25 -12.98 -0.44
CA MET A 81 2.33 -13.94 -1.03
C MET A 81 2.10 -13.64 -2.51
N PRO A 82 1.51 -14.57 -3.28
CA PRO A 82 1.13 -14.31 -4.67
C PRO A 82 0.08 -13.21 -4.77
N PRO A 83 -0.07 -12.60 -5.96
CA PRO A 83 -1.13 -11.63 -6.20
C PRO A 83 -2.49 -12.21 -5.86
N GLN A 84 -3.37 -11.39 -5.30
CA GLN A 84 -4.71 -11.77 -4.92
C GLN A 84 -5.71 -11.33 -6.00
N ASN A 85 -6.86 -12.01 -6.07
CA ASN A 85 -7.91 -11.61 -7.00
C ASN A 85 -8.50 -10.25 -6.58
N TYR A 86 -9.30 -9.67 -7.46
CA TYR A 86 -9.87 -8.33 -7.28
C TYR A 86 -10.65 -8.20 -5.96
N LEU A 87 -11.46 -9.19 -5.61
CA LEU A 87 -12.30 -9.11 -4.41
C LEU A 87 -11.48 -9.22 -3.13
N PHE A 88 -10.51 -10.10 -3.10
CA PHE A 88 -9.59 -10.24 -1.96
C PHE A 88 -8.70 -9.01 -1.82
N PHE A 89 -8.15 -8.53 -2.93
CA PHE A 89 -7.29 -7.35 -2.92
C PHE A 89 -8.04 -6.11 -2.45
N GLY A 90 -9.28 -5.94 -2.90
CA GLY A 90 -10.15 -4.86 -2.45
C GLY A 90 -10.41 -4.90 -0.95
N TYR A 91 -10.62 -6.10 -0.40
CA TYR A 91 -10.76 -6.26 1.05
C TYR A 91 -9.48 -5.81 1.77
N LEU A 92 -8.32 -6.21 1.27
CA LEU A 92 -7.04 -5.85 1.87
C LEU A 92 -6.82 -4.33 1.87
N ILE A 93 -7.16 -3.65 0.77
CA ILE A 93 -7.08 -2.19 0.70
C ILE A 93 -8.02 -1.55 1.71
N ASN A 94 -9.28 -1.98 1.74
CA ASN A 94 -10.32 -1.37 2.56
C ASN A 94 -10.05 -1.49 4.06
N LYS A 95 -9.37 -2.53 4.49
CA LYS A 95 -9.16 -2.83 5.91
C LYS A 95 -7.74 -2.57 6.41
N ALA A 96 -6.86 -2.06 5.57
CA ALA A 96 -5.49 -1.75 5.96
C ALA A 96 -5.43 -0.51 6.86
N LYS A 97 -4.46 -0.51 7.78
CA LYS A 97 -4.11 0.70 8.52
C LYS A 97 -3.46 1.74 7.59
N GLY A 98 -2.66 1.27 6.66
CA GLY A 98 -2.00 2.09 5.67
C GLY A 98 -1.50 1.24 4.52
N ILE A 99 -1.17 1.90 3.41
CA ILE A 99 -0.75 1.25 2.18
C ILE A 99 0.56 1.86 1.72
N ILE A 100 1.50 1.03 1.29
CA ILE A 100 2.75 1.45 0.66
C ILE A 100 2.77 0.82 -0.72
N THR A 101 2.85 1.64 -1.77
CA THR A 101 2.70 1.15 -3.14
C THR A 101 3.43 2.03 -4.15
N ASP A 102 3.68 1.48 -5.33
CA ASP A 102 4.12 2.26 -6.49
C ASP A 102 3.02 2.36 -7.56
N SER A 103 1.80 1.97 -7.24
CA SER A 103 0.67 1.94 -8.17
C SER A 103 -0.25 3.16 -7.98
N GLY A 104 -0.47 3.91 -9.07
CA GLY A 104 -1.43 5.01 -9.08
C GLY A 104 -2.86 4.55 -8.85
N ASN A 105 -3.23 3.39 -9.36
CA ASN A 105 -4.56 2.83 -9.16
C ASN A 105 -4.83 2.50 -7.70
N VAL A 106 -3.86 1.95 -7.00
CA VAL A 106 -3.98 1.65 -5.57
C VAL A 106 -4.09 2.93 -4.76
N ALA A 107 -3.30 3.97 -5.10
CA ALA A 107 -3.38 5.28 -4.46
C ALA A 107 -4.77 5.92 -4.65
N GLU A 108 -5.36 5.76 -5.83
CA GLU A 108 -6.70 6.24 -6.13
C GLU A 108 -7.76 5.54 -5.25
N GLU A 109 -7.70 4.21 -5.17
CA GLU A 109 -8.59 3.43 -4.31
C GLU A 109 -8.43 3.82 -2.84
N ALA A 110 -7.20 4.00 -2.38
CA ALA A 110 -6.93 4.41 -1.01
C ALA A 110 -7.54 5.77 -0.70
N THR A 111 -7.43 6.73 -1.61
CA THR A 111 -8.04 8.05 -1.46
C THR A 111 -9.56 7.94 -1.37
N PHE A 112 -10.16 7.14 -2.23
CA PHE A 112 -11.60 6.91 -2.22
C PHE A 112 -12.09 6.35 -0.88
N LEU A 113 -11.31 5.45 -0.30
CA LEU A 113 -11.66 4.78 0.96
C LEU A 113 -11.19 5.53 2.21
N GLY A 114 -10.44 6.62 2.05
CA GLY A 114 -9.89 7.37 3.16
C GLY A 114 -8.75 6.64 3.89
N ILE A 115 -8.06 5.73 3.21
CA ILE A 115 -6.95 4.96 3.79
C ILE A 115 -5.62 5.68 3.54
N PRO A 116 -4.77 5.86 4.57
CA PRO A 116 -3.44 6.43 4.37
C PRO A 116 -2.62 5.65 3.34
N CYS A 117 -2.01 6.37 2.40
CA CYS A 117 -1.25 5.75 1.32
C CYS A 117 0.08 6.47 1.12
N ILE A 118 1.15 5.69 1.03
CA ILE A 118 2.50 6.17 0.72
C ILE A 118 2.86 5.65 -0.65
N THR A 119 3.17 6.54 -1.59
CA THR A 119 3.53 6.14 -2.95
C THR A 119 5.03 6.29 -3.17
N LEU A 120 5.65 5.21 -3.65
CA LEU A 120 7.10 5.14 -3.94
C LEU A 120 7.40 5.71 -5.33
N ASN A 121 6.76 6.82 -5.67
CA ASN A 121 6.93 7.55 -6.91
C ASN A 121 7.20 9.02 -6.62
N THR A 122 7.88 9.69 -7.55
CA THR A 122 8.10 11.14 -7.47
C THR A 122 6.97 11.94 -8.13
N TYR A 123 6.05 11.25 -8.77
CA TYR A 123 4.89 11.87 -9.43
C TYR A 123 3.63 11.05 -9.14
N ALA A 124 2.48 11.68 -9.25
CA ALA A 124 1.19 11.00 -9.15
C ALA A 124 0.53 10.97 -10.53
N GLU A 125 0.06 9.80 -10.95
CA GLU A 125 -0.74 9.65 -12.17
C GLU A 125 -2.06 10.42 -12.04
N HIS A 126 -2.57 10.48 -10.81
CA HIS A 126 -3.77 11.22 -10.43
C HIS A 126 -3.39 12.22 -9.34
N PRO A 127 -3.01 13.47 -9.70
CA PRO A 127 -2.56 14.47 -8.71
C PRO A 127 -3.54 14.71 -7.57
N GLU A 128 -4.81 14.50 -7.79
CA GLU A 128 -5.86 14.67 -6.78
C GLU A 128 -5.63 13.75 -5.58
N THR A 129 -5.04 12.56 -5.78
CA THR A 129 -4.77 11.62 -4.69
C THR A 129 -3.77 12.19 -3.69
N TRP A 130 -2.83 13.00 -4.19
CA TRP A 130 -1.81 13.63 -3.37
C TRP A 130 -2.25 14.98 -2.82
N ARG A 131 -2.87 15.82 -3.65
CA ARG A 131 -3.25 17.18 -3.26
C ARG A 131 -4.46 17.22 -2.34
N MET A 132 -5.46 16.40 -2.60
CA MET A 132 -6.73 16.39 -1.87
C MET A 132 -6.99 15.08 -1.14
N GLY A 133 -6.31 14.01 -1.51
CA GLY A 133 -6.54 12.67 -0.97
C GLY A 133 -5.60 12.30 0.16
N THR A 134 -5.49 11.01 0.41
CA THR A 134 -4.70 10.44 1.50
C THR A 134 -3.29 10.02 1.08
N ASN A 135 -2.91 10.29 -0.17
CA ASN A 135 -1.64 9.84 -0.71
C ASN A 135 -0.50 10.82 -0.42
N GLU A 136 0.65 10.28 -0.01
CA GLU A 136 1.91 11.02 0.12
C GLU A 136 2.94 10.43 -0.84
N LEU A 137 3.62 11.29 -1.61
CA LEU A 137 4.66 10.90 -2.55
C LEU A 137 6.02 10.95 -1.85
N VAL A 138 6.69 9.82 -1.76
CA VAL A 138 8.03 9.77 -1.13
C VAL A 138 9.12 9.38 -2.13
N GLY A 139 8.76 9.01 -3.35
CA GLY A 139 9.74 8.57 -4.34
C GLY A 139 10.50 7.34 -3.86
N GLU A 140 11.77 7.30 -4.20
CA GLU A 140 12.66 6.20 -3.82
C GLU A 140 13.64 6.61 -2.70
N ASP A 141 13.21 7.54 -1.84
CA ASP A 141 14.03 8.08 -0.76
C ASP A 141 13.72 7.37 0.55
N PRO A 142 14.61 6.50 1.06
CA PRO A 142 14.37 5.79 2.32
C PRO A 142 14.22 6.71 3.54
N ALA A 143 14.90 7.84 3.57
CA ALA A 143 14.80 8.78 4.69
C ALA A 143 13.42 9.45 4.73
N LEU A 144 12.92 9.86 3.58
CA LEU A 144 11.57 10.44 3.49
C LEU A 144 10.50 9.39 3.77
N LEU A 145 10.71 8.15 3.30
CA LEU A 145 9.83 7.03 3.62
C LEU A 145 9.75 6.80 5.13
N ALA A 146 10.90 6.78 5.81
CA ALA A 146 10.96 6.59 7.26
C ALA A 146 10.15 7.66 8.00
N LYS A 147 10.35 8.92 7.65
CA LYS A 147 9.64 10.05 8.25
C LYS A 147 8.13 9.95 8.02
N THR A 148 7.74 9.63 6.81
CA THR A 148 6.33 9.52 6.43
C THR A 148 5.67 8.34 7.12
N MET A 149 6.36 7.21 7.25
CA MET A 149 5.85 6.06 8.01
C MET A 149 5.68 6.37 9.49
N ASP A 150 6.57 7.16 10.09
CA ASP A 150 6.40 7.59 11.48
C ASP A 150 5.08 8.34 11.66
N THR A 151 4.75 9.25 10.75
CA THR A 151 3.49 9.98 10.77
C THR A 151 2.31 9.03 10.66
N LEU A 152 2.39 8.05 9.75
CA LEU A 152 1.33 7.06 9.57
C LEU A 152 1.12 6.20 10.83
N MET A 153 2.21 5.70 11.38
CA MET A 153 2.17 4.80 12.55
C MET A 153 1.68 5.49 13.82
N HIS A 154 1.92 6.81 13.95
CA HIS A 154 1.43 7.59 15.08
C HIS A 154 -0.02 8.07 14.92
N GLY A 155 -0.67 7.73 13.82
CA GLY A 155 -2.05 8.15 13.57
C GLY A 155 -2.22 9.63 13.22
N GLU A 156 -1.16 10.29 12.83
CA GLU A 156 -1.14 11.73 12.50
C GLU A 156 -1.30 11.99 11.00
N TRP A 157 -1.94 11.07 10.29
CA TRP A 157 -2.08 11.20 8.83
C TRP A 157 -3.06 12.30 8.46
N LYS A 158 -2.78 12.96 7.33
CA LYS A 158 -3.68 13.96 6.77
C LYS A 158 -5.04 13.37 6.43
N ARG A 159 -6.09 14.16 6.59
CA ARG A 159 -7.43 13.77 6.15
C ARG A 159 -7.55 14.05 4.67
N GLY A 160 -7.92 13.03 3.92
CA GLY A 160 -8.19 13.19 2.50
C GLY A 160 -9.60 13.65 2.25
N GLU A 161 -9.79 14.35 1.14
CA GLU A 161 -11.09 14.69 0.59
C GLU A 161 -11.23 14.06 -0.78
N LEU A 162 -12.43 13.58 -1.10
CA LEU A 162 -12.69 13.07 -2.44
C LEU A 162 -12.80 14.24 -3.41
N PRO A 163 -12.09 14.17 -4.55
CA PRO A 163 -12.29 15.14 -5.62
C PRO A 163 -13.75 15.14 -6.07
N GLU A 164 -14.31 16.33 -6.28
CA GLU A 164 -15.73 16.50 -6.62
C GLU A 164 -16.17 15.63 -7.80
N ARG A 165 -15.32 15.51 -8.82
CA ARG A 165 -15.61 14.69 -10.00
C ARG A 165 -15.70 13.18 -9.71
N TRP A 166 -15.06 12.73 -8.66
CA TRP A 166 -15.09 11.32 -8.29
C TRP A 166 -16.45 10.93 -7.71
N ASP A 167 -17.06 11.84 -6.95
CA ASP A 167 -18.40 11.62 -6.43
C ASP A 167 -19.42 11.50 -7.58
N CYS A 168 -19.31 12.35 -8.58
CA CYS A 168 -20.18 12.30 -9.75
C CYS A 168 -20.01 10.99 -10.53
N LEU A 169 -18.77 10.49 -10.65
CA LEU A 169 -18.47 9.23 -11.33
C LEU A 169 -19.06 8.03 -10.60
N LEU A 170 -19.15 8.08 -9.28
CA LEU A 170 -19.75 7.01 -8.48
C LEU A 170 -21.24 6.84 -8.74
N TYR A 171 -21.94 7.93 -8.96
CA TYR A 171 -23.39 7.93 -9.17
C TYR A 171 -23.79 7.66 -10.63
N THR A 172 -22.90 7.87 -11.57
CA THR A 172 -23.19 7.72 -13.01
C THR A 172 -22.69 6.41 -13.60
N SER A 173 -22.08 5.56 -12.83
CA SER A 173 -21.43 4.34 -13.32
C SER A 173 -22.26 3.09 -13.01
N ASP A 174 -23.46 3.05 -13.47
CA ASP A 174 -24.33 1.86 -13.38
C ASP A 174 -23.99 0.81 -14.43
#